data_a0a962dbbcc68acd450c33bd603bb5a6
#
_entry.id   a0a962dbbcc68acd450c33bd603bb5a6
#
_cell.length_a   1.000
_cell.length_b   1.000
_cell.length_c   1.000
_cell.angle_alpha   90.00
_cell.angle_beta   90.00
_cell.angle_gamma   90.00
#
_symmetry.space_group_name_H-M   'P 1'
#
loop_
_entity.id
_entity.type
_entity.pdbx_description
1 polymer ?
#
loop_
_entity_poly.entity_id
_entity_poly.type
_entity_poly.pdbx_seq_one_letter_code
_entity_poly.pdbx_strand_id
1 'polypeptide(L)'
;YKFLFSCIDLTSLHTEDNTDSITKFTKRVNDFEEEHPEMPSVAAICVYPNFAGTVRANLDVSSVNIAAVSGGFPTSQTFTEVKVAETALALGDGADEIDIVINVGSFLGGNYEEMCQEVEELKQTCRDAHLKVILETGALKTASNIKKASLLAIYSGADFIKTSTGKS
;
A
#
# COMPACT_ATOMS: atom_id res chain seq x y z
N TYR A 1 21.24 10.75 -3.48
CA TYR A 1 20.92 9.47 -2.79
C TYR A 1 20.01 9.69 -1.57
N LYS A 2 20.26 10.70 -0.68
CA LYS A 2 19.43 10.97 0.51
C LYS A 2 17.95 11.16 0.15
N PHE A 3 17.65 11.96 -0.88
CA PHE A 3 16.27 12.12 -1.38
C PHE A 3 15.62 10.81 -1.83
N LEU A 4 16.35 9.96 -2.56
CA LEU A 4 15.82 8.66 -2.98
C LEU A 4 15.56 7.74 -1.79
N PHE A 5 16.41 7.80 -0.76
CA PHE A 5 16.21 7.04 0.47
C PHE A 5 14.93 7.45 1.18
N SER A 6 14.65 8.76 1.26
CA SER A 6 13.40 9.27 1.87
C SER A 6 12.12 8.99 1.07
N CYS A 7 12.22 8.38 -0.11
CA CYS A 7 11.08 7.95 -0.91
C CYS A 7 10.80 6.44 -0.79
N ILE A 8 11.53 5.71 0.04
CA ILE A 8 11.40 4.25 0.17
C ILE A 8 10.22 3.90 1.08
N ASP A 9 9.32 3.05 0.58
CA ASP A 9 8.43 2.27 1.42
C ASP A 9 9.16 0.99 1.82
N LEU A 10 9.67 0.95 3.06
CA LEU A 10 10.38 -0.21 3.58
C LEU A 10 9.37 -1.32 3.88
N THR A 11 9.44 -2.41 3.12
CA THR A 11 8.34 -3.37 3.01
C THR A 11 8.70 -4.74 3.56
N SER A 12 7.82 -5.31 4.39
CA SER A 12 7.79 -6.73 4.72
C SER A 12 6.41 -7.31 4.43
N LEU A 13 6.35 -8.23 3.47
CA LEU A 13 5.14 -8.94 3.05
C LEU A 13 5.46 -10.43 2.87
N HIS A 14 6.20 -11.01 3.81
CA HIS A 14 6.52 -12.43 3.79
C HIS A 14 5.37 -13.24 4.37
N THR A 15 5.20 -14.46 3.87
CA THR A 15 4.15 -15.38 4.36
C THR A 15 4.35 -15.75 5.83
N GLU A 16 5.59 -15.76 6.28
CA GLU A 16 6.01 -16.08 7.65
C GLU A 16 6.04 -14.88 8.61
N ASP A 17 5.67 -13.67 8.14
CA ASP A 17 5.61 -12.50 9.01
C ASP A 17 4.68 -12.74 10.20
N ASN A 18 5.14 -12.31 11.35
CA ASN A 18 4.44 -12.42 12.63
C ASN A 18 4.74 -11.19 13.50
N THR A 19 4.05 -11.06 14.63
CA THR A 19 4.19 -9.90 15.51
C THR A 19 5.64 -9.66 15.95
N ASP A 20 6.41 -10.71 16.27
CA ASP A 20 7.80 -10.57 16.70
C ASP A 20 8.72 -10.12 15.57
N SER A 21 8.54 -10.66 14.35
CA SER A 21 9.34 -10.27 13.19
C SER A 21 9.07 -8.80 12.80
N ILE A 22 7.80 -8.40 12.80
CA ILE A 22 7.40 -7.02 12.48
C ILE A 22 7.83 -6.03 13.57
N THR A 23 7.77 -6.41 14.84
CA THR A 23 8.31 -5.59 15.95
C THR A 23 9.82 -5.34 15.76
N LYS A 24 10.60 -6.39 15.45
CA LYS A 24 12.03 -6.26 15.18
C LYS A 24 12.30 -5.42 13.92
N PHE A 25 11.49 -5.60 12.90
CA PHE A 25 11.57 -4.84 11.65
C PHE A 25 11.36 -3.34 11.92
N THR A 26 10.34 -2.98 12.69
CA THR A 26 10.01 -1.60 13.05
C THR A 26 11.13 -0.97 13.90
N LYS A 27 11.64 -1.69 14.90
CA LYS A 27 12.73 -1.21 15.76
C LYS A 27 14.00 -0.87 14.98
N ARG A 28 14.33 -1.63 13.93
CA ARG A 28 15.47 -1.29 13.06
C ARG A 28 15.34 0.08 12.37
N VAL A 29 14.11 0.55 12.16
CA VAL A 29 13.88 1.92 11.61
C VAL A 29 14.18 2.96 12.68
N ASN A 30 13.78 2.71 13.93
CA ASN A 30 14.11 3.59 15.06
C ASN A 30 15.63 3.63 15.28
N ASP A 31 16.27 2.46 15.37
CA ASP A 31 17.72 2.33 15.58
C ASP A 31 18.50 3.05 14.47
N PHE A 32 18.05 2.95 13.21
CA PHE A 32 18.68 3.62 12.09
C PHE A 32 18.65 5.14 12.21
N GLU A 33 17.56 5.74 12.66
CA GLU A 33 17.47 7.19 12.88
C GLU A 33 18.43 7.65 13.99
N GLU A 34 18.52 6.86 15.07
CA GLU A 34 19.45 7.17 16.18
C GLU A 34 20.92 7.05 15.77
N GLU A 35 21.26 6.00 15.00
CA GLU A 35 22.63 5.72 14.56
C GLU A 35 23.10 6.64 13.42
N HIS A 36 22.15 7.14 12.61
CA HIS A 36 22.42 7.93 11.40
C HIS A 36 21.64 9.24 11.33
N PRO A 37 21.81 10.15 12.32
CA PRO A 37 21.03 11.40 12.38
C PRO A 37 21.27 12.35 11.19
N GLU A 38 22.34 12.12 10.41
CA GLU A 38 22.64 12.86 9.18
C GLU A 38 21.86 12.35 7.96
N MET A 39 21.17 11.20 8.07
CA MET A 39 20.37 10.60 7.01
C MET A 39 18.88 10.90 7.23
N PRO A 40 18.09 11.05 6.16
CA PRO A 40 16.63 11.08 6.29
C PRO A 40 16.12 9.67 6.65
N SER A 41 14.96 9.61 7.25
CA SER A 41 14.23 8.34 7.42
C SER A 41 13.59 7.89 6.11
N VAL A 42 13.15 6.63 6.06
CA VAL A 42 12.32 6.12 4.95
C VAL A 42 10.95 6.80 4.93
N ALA A 43 10.23 6.74 3.80
CA ALA A 43 8.90 7.34 3.69
C ALA A 43 7.86 6.61 4.54
N ALA A 44 7.86 5.29 4.47
CA ALA A 44 6.90 4.46 5.18
C ALA A 44 7.46 3.07 5.52
N ILE A 45 6.84 2.42 6.50
CA ILE A 45 6.91 0.97 6.72
C ILE A 45 5.64 0.36 6.11
N CYS A 46 5.80 -0.57 5.17
CA CYS A 46 4.68 -1.24 4.49
C CYS A 46 4.58 -2.70 4.94
N VAL A 47 3.39 -3.08 5.44
CA VAL A 47 3.11 -4.41 6.02
C VAL A 47 1.74 -4.93 5.61
N TYR A 48 1.44 -6.19 5.94
CA TYR A 48 0.06 -6.70 5.89
C TYR A 48 -0.85 -5.96 6.87
N PRO A 49 -2.16 -5.83 6.57
CA PRO A 49 -3.08 -4.96 7.33
C PRO A 49 -3.17 -5.31 8.82
N ASN A 50 -3.11 -6.60 9.16
CA ASN A 50 -3.13 -7.08 10.55
C ASN A 50 -1.90 -6.72 11.39
N PHE A 51 -0.85 -6.17 10.78
CA PHE A 51 0.35 -5.69 11.47
C PHE A 51 0.44 -4.16 11.59
N ALA A 52 -0.53 -3.42 11.06
CA ALA A 52 -0.53 -1.95 11.18
C ALA A 52 -0.45 -1.51 12.65
N GLY A 53 -1.26 -2.13 13.53
CA GLY A 53 -1.23 -1.88 14.97
C GLY A 53 0.10 -2.25 15.64
N THR A 54 0.75 -3.32 15.18
CA THR A 54 2.08 -3.71 15.67
C THR A 54 3.13 -2.65 15.34
N VAL A 55 3.12 -2.14 14.09
CA VAL A 55 4.03 -1.07 13.68
C VAL A 55 3.73 0.20 14.47
N ARG A 56 2.44 0.61 14.58
CA ARG A 56 2.04 1.81 15.33
C ARG A 56 2.49 1.79 16.78
N ALA A 57 2.43 0.63 17.43
CA ALA A 57 2.83 0.48 18.83
C ALA A 57 4.35 0.50 19.06
N ASN A 58 5.17 0.33 18.03
CA ASN A 58 6.62 0.19 18.13
C ASN A 58 7.43 1.22 17.34
N LEU A 59 6.77 2.04 16.49
CA LEU A 59 7.44 3.06 15.69
C LEU A 59 7.57 4.37 16.46
N ASP A 60 8.78 4.80 16.73
CA ASP A 60 9.10 6.04 17.46
C ASP A 60 9.36 7.22 16.49
N VAL A 61 9.74 6.93 15.24
CA VAL A 61 10.08 7.94 14.22
C VAL A 61 8.82 8.56 13.63
N SER A 62 8.46 9.75 14.08
CA SER A 62 7.21 10.43 13.70
C SER A 62 7.10 10.82 12.22
N SER A 63 8.22 10.90 11.51
CA SER A 63 8.26 11.25 10.07
C SER A 63 8.01 10.05 9.15
N VAL A 64 7.97 8.82 9.68
CA VAL A 64 7.75 7.59 8.92
C VAL A 64 6.27 7.20 8.99
N ASN A 65 5.62 7.10 7.84
CA ASN A 65 4.24 6.66 7.75
C ASN A 65 4.11 5.14 7.87
N ILE A 66 2.91 4.68 8.16
CA ILE A 66 2.55 3.27 8.16
C ILE A 66 1.67 3.00 6.95
N ALA A 67 2.17 2.22 6.02
CA ALA A 67 1.43 1.74 4.86
C ALA A 67 0.95 0.30 5.13
N ALA A 68 -0.30 0.03 4.80
CA ALA A 68 -0.84 -1.33 4.86
C ALA A 68 -1.34 -1.75 3.48
N VAL A 69 -0.95 -2.94 3.01
CA VAL A 69 -1.62 -3.53 1.85
C VAL A 69 -3.04 -3.92 2.22
N SER A 70 -3.98 -3.80 1.29
CA SER A 70 -5.39 -4.07 1.54
C SER A 70 -6.12 -4.46 0.25
N GLY A 71 -7.42 -4.63 0.33
CA GLY A 71 -8.28 -4.89 -0.82
C GLY A 71 -8.05 -6.25 -1.46
N GLY A 72 -7.76 -7.27 -0.66
CA GLY A 72 -7.48 -8.62 -1.15
C GLY A 72 -6.12 -8.73 -1.83
N PHE A 73 -5.12 -7.99 -1.33
CA PHE A 73 -3.75 -8.06 -1.83
C PHE A 73 -3.20 -9.50 -1.81
N PRO A 74 -2.47 -9.97 -2.83
CA PRO A 74 -1.99 -9.23 -4.01
C PRO A 74 -2.92 -9.29 -5.24
N THR A 75 -3.99 -10.05 -5.21
CA THR A 75 -4.77 -10.38 -6.42
C THR A 75 -5.97 -9.47 -6.65
N SER A 76 -6.45 -8.79 -5.63
CA SER A 76 -7.72 -8.04 -5.66
C SER A 76 -8.96 -8.91 -5.96
N GLN A 77 -8.84 -10.24 -5.87
CA GLN A 77 -9.87 -11.23 -6.24
C GLN A 77 -10.76 -11.56 -5.04
N THR A 78 -11.51 -10.57 -4.54
CA THR A 78 -12.50 -10.72 -3.47
C THR A 78 -13.62 -9.69 -3.64
N PHE A 79 -14.62 -9.74 -2.77
CA PHE A 79 -15.78 -8.85 -2.79
C PHE A 79 -15.39 -7.43 -2.37
N THR A 80 -16.00 -6.42 -2.98
CA THR A 80 -15.73 -5.00 -2.68
C THR A 80 -16.00 -4.67 -1.22
N GLU A 81 -17.07 -5.22 -0.64
CA GLU A 81 -17.41 -5.03 0.78
C GLU A 81 -16.31 -5.57 1.72
N VAL A 82 -15.66 -6.68 1.35
CA VAL A 82 -14.53 -7.23 2.10
C VAL A 82 -13.32 -6.32 2.00
N LYS A 83 -13.04 -5.78 0.80
CA LYS A 83 -11.95 -4.81 0.59
C LYS A 83 -12.16 -3.54 1.43
N VAL A 84 -13.38 -3.02 1.45
CA VAL A 84 -13.76 -1.85 2.27
C VAL A 84 -13.57 -2.15 3.76
N ALA A 85 -14.04 -3.29 4.24
CA ALA A 85 -13.89 -3.70 5.64
C ALA A 85 -12.41 -3.85 6.04
N GLU A 86 -11.59 -4.52 5.21
CA GLU A 86 -10.16 -4.70 5.43
C GLU A 86 -9.44 -3.35 5.52
N THR A 87 -9.74 -2.44 4.58
CA THR A 87 -9.20 -1.08 4.56
C THR A 87 -9.57 -0.29 5.81
N ALA A 88 -10.84 -0.34 6.22
CA ALA A 88 -11.30 0.35 7.42
C ALA A 88 -10.62 -0.18 8.69
N LEU A 89 -10.42 -1.50 8.79
CA LEU A 89 -9.71 -2.13 9.92
C LEU A 89 -8.23 -1.70 9.95
N ALA A 90 -7.53 -1.73 8.82
CA ALA A 90 -6.13 -1.30 8.76
C ALA A 90 -5.96 0.17 9.19
N LEU A 91 -6.85 1.05 8.75
CA LEU A 91 -6.87 2.46 9.18
C LEU A 91 -7.18 2.60 10.67
N GLY A 92 -8.14 1.83 11.17
CA GLY A 92 -8.49 1.79 12.60
C GLY A 92 -7.31 1.35 13.48
N ASP A 93 -6.46 0.45 12.97
CA ASP A 93 -5.24 -0.02 13.64
C ASP A 93 -4.04 0.93 13.45
N GLY A 94 -4.22 2.04 12.74
CA GLY A 94 -3.24 3.13 12.68
C GLY A 94 -2.43 3.21 11.39
N ALA A 95 -2.87 2.61 10.28
CA ALA A 95 -2.29 2.87 8.97
C ALA A 95 -2.54 4.33 8.55
N ASP A 96 -1.53 4.98 8.00
CA ASP A 96 -1.59 6.32 7.42
C ASP A 96 -1.83 6.28 5.90
N GLU A 97 -1.48 5.14 5.28
CA GLU A 97 -1.52 4.91 3.85
C GLU A 97 -2.04 3.50 3.57
N ILE A 98 -2.79 3.37 2.49
CA ILE A 98 -3.36 2.09 2.04
C ILE A 98 -2.88 1.79 0.62
N ASP A 99 -2.32 0.61 0.43
CA ASP A 99 -1.84 0.11 -0.86
C ASP A 99 -2.79 -0.98 -1.36
N ILE A 100 -3.50 -0.71 -2.45
CA ILE A 100 -4.39 -1.69 -3.10
C ILE A 100 -3.90 -2.07 -4.48
N VAL A 101 -4.35 -3.20 -5.00
CA VAL A 101 -4.14 -3.59 -6.40
C VAL A 101 -5.43 -3.36 -7.18
N ILE A 102 -5.35 -2.82 -8.41
CA ILE A 102 -6.52 -2.76 -9.28
C ILE A 102 -7.08 -4.18 -9.50
N ASN A 103 -8.38 -4.29 -9.75
CA ASN A 103 -8.93 -5.54 -10.26
C ASN A 103 -8.45 -5.74 -11.71
N VAL A 104 -7.29 -6.40 -11.87
CA VAL A 104 -6.66 -6.64 -13.18
C VAL A 104 -7.57 -7.45 -14.09
N GLY A 105 -8.32 -8.41 -13.52
CA GLY A 105 -9.28 -9.23 -14.27
C GLY A 105 -10.38 -8.38 -14.89
N SER A 106 -11.01 -7.50 -14.12
CA SER A 106 -12.04 -6.58 -14.61
C SER A 106 -11.47 -5.63 -15.66
N PHE A 107 -10.27 -5.08 -15.45
CA PHE A 107 -9.61 -4.22 -16.43
C PHE A 107 -9.35 -4.95 -17.76
N LEU A 108 -8.75 -6.13 -17.74
CA LEU A 108 -8.46 -6.92 -18.94
C LEU A 108 -9.72 -7.42 -19.64
N GLY A 109 -10.79 -7.66 -18.88
CA GLY A 109 -12.12 -8.00 -19.40
C GLY A 109 -12.89 -6.81 -19.99
N GLY A 110 -12.37 -5.60 -19.86
CA GLY A 110 -13.01 -4.37 -20.35
C GLY A 110 -14.03 -3.76 -19.39
N ASN A 111 -14.16 -4.30 -18.16
CA ASN A 111 -15.06 -3.80 -17.11
C ASN A 111 -14.42 -2.63 -16.35
N TYR A 112 -14.11 -1.56 -17.07
CA TYR A 112 -13.40 -0.39 -16.51
C TYR A 112 -14.22 0.34 -15.44
N GLU A 113 -15.52 0.39 -15.60
CA GLU A 113 -16.42 1.03 -14.64
C GLU A 113 -16.37 0.34 -13.27
N GLU A 114 -16.45 -0.99 -13.25
CA GLU A 114 -16.34 -1.78 -12.03
C GLU A 114 -14.99 -1.53 -11.31
N MET A 115 -13.89 -1.54 -12.07
CA MET A 115 -12.56 -1.26 -11.53
C MET A 115 -12.48 0.17 -10.93
N CYS A 116 -13.06 1.16 -11.60
CA CYS A 116 -13.08 2.53 -11.13
C CYS A 116 -13.92 2.68 -9.85
N GLN A 117 -15.11 2.09 -9.81
CA GLN A 117 -15.99 2.12 -8.64
C GLN A 117 -15.31 1.50 -7.40
N GLU A 118 -14.62 0.37 -7.55
CA GLU A 118 -13.84 -0.21 -6.45
C GLU A 118 -12.78 0.76 -5.90
N VAL A 119 -12.02 1.41 -6.77
CA VAL A 119 -10.99 2.39 -6.36
C VAL A 119 -11.64 3.60 -5.67
N GLU A 120 -12.75 4.09 -6.19
CA GLU A 120 -13.50 5.22 -5.61
C GLU A 120 -14.03 4.89 -4.20
N GLU A 121 -14.62 3.70 -4.01
CA GLU A 121 -15.13 3.25 -2.70
C GLU A 121 -13.99 3.11 -1.68
N LEU A 122 -12.85 2.56 -2.11
CA LEU A 122 -11.68 2.43 -1.25
C LEU A 122 -11.07 3.80 -0.91
N LYS A 123 -11.03 4.74 -1.88
CA LYS A 123 -10.61 6.13 -1.59
C LYS A 123 -11.55 6.82 -0.60
N GLN A 124 -12.85 6.66 -0.75
CA GLN A 124 -13.82 7.19 0.21
C GLN A 124 -13.60 6.61 1.62
N THR A 125 -13.27 5.32 1.71
CA THR A 125 -12.94 4.66 2.97
C THR A 125 -11.67 5.21 3.59
N CYS A 126 -10.66 5.55 2.77
CA CYS A 126 -9.40 6.15 3.22
C CYS A 126 -9.55 7.56 3.80
N ARG A 127 -10.58 8.32 3.42
CA ARG A 127 -10.77 9.72 3.86
C ARG A 127 -9.51 10.56 3.59
N ASP A 128 -8.84 11.00 4.68
CA ASP A 128 -7.62 11.82 4.61
C ASP A 128 -6.34 10.99 4.44
N ALA A 129 -6.41 9.67 4.61
CA ALA A 129 -5.28 8.78 4.37
C ALA A 129 -4.97 8.64 2.88
N HIS A 130 -3.71 8.41 2.56
CA HIS A 130 -3.29 8.21 1.18
C HIS A 130 -3.73 6.85 0.65
N LEU A 131 -4.28 6.83 -0.56
CA LEU A 131 -4.53 5.62 -1.34
C LEU A 131 -3.47 5.48 -2.42
N LYS A 132 -2.68 4.42 -2.36
CA LYS A 132 -1.72 4.05 -3.41
C LYS A 132 -2.25 2.85 -4.18
N VAL A 133 -2.32 2.99 -5.51
CA VAL A 133 -2.93 1.98 -6.38
C VAL A 133 -1.87 1.29 -7.21
N ILE A 134 -1.73 -0.02 -6.99
CA ILE A 134 -0.79 -0.89 -7.71
C ILE A 134 -1.46 -1.36 -9.00
N LEU A 135 -0.81 -1.13 -10.12
CA LEU A 135 -1.32 -1.46 -11.45
C LEU A 135 -1.04 -2.91 -11.86
N GLU A 136 -0.03 -3.55 -11.26
CA GLU A 136 0.52 -4.85 -11.66
C GLU A 136 0.90 -4.85 -13.15
N THR A 137 1.84 -4.00 -13.51
CA THR A 137 2.19 -3.70 -14.91
C THR A 137 2.60 -4.91 -15.72
N GLY A 138 3.20 -5.92 -15.08
CA GLY A 138 3.54 -7.19 -15.72
C GLY A 138 2.29 -7.92 -16.27
N ALA A 139 1.19 -7.88 -15.55
CA ALA A 139 -0.08 -8.47 -15.97
C ALA A 139 -0.78 -7.65 -17.06
N LEU A 140 -0.60 -6.33 -17.09
CA LEU A 140 -1.18 -5.43 -18.10
C LEU A 140 -0.49 -5.53 -19.46
N LYS A 141 0.74 -5.99 -19.52
CA LYS A 141 1.55 -6.37 -20.69
C LYS A 141 1.93 -5.24 -21.64
N THR A 142 1.04 -4.28 -21.95
CA THR A 142 1.27 -3.24 -22.95
C THR A 142 1.32 -1.85 -22.35
N ALA A 143 2.15 -0.96 -22.92
CA ALA A 143 2.20 0.44 -22.49
C ALA A 143 0.83 1.14 -22.60
N SER A 144 0.01 0.77 -23.59
CA SER A 144 -1.34 1.31 -23.74
C SER A 144 -2.25 0.94 -22.55
N ASN A 145 -2.22 -0.34 -22.11
CA ASN A 145 -2.98 -0.79 -20.95
C ASN A 145 -2.48 -0.13 -19.66
N ILE A 146 -1.15 -0.05 -19.48
CA ILE A 146 -0.56 0.61 -18.31
C ILE A 146 -0.99 2.08 -18.25
N LYS A 147 -0.90 2.82 -19.36
CA LYS A 147 -1.36 4.20 -19.44
C LYS A 147 -2.85 4.33 -19.10
N LYS A 148 -3.69 3.46 -19.70
CA LYS A 148 -5.13 3.48 -19.46
C LYS A 148 -5.45 3.20 -17.99
N ALA A 149 -4.88 2.15 -17.40
CA ALA A 149 -5.09 1.80 -16.00
C ALA A 149 -4.61 2.92 -15.07
N SER A 150 -3.46 3.54 -15.36
CA SER A 150 -2.95 4.70 -14.61
C SER A 150 -3.95 5.85 -14.58
N LEU A 151 -4.47 6.24 -15.76
CA LEU A 151 -5.43 7.35 -15.85
C LEU A 151 -6.73 7.02 -15.12
N LEU A 152 -7.25 5.81 -15.29
CA LEU A 152 -8.47 5.39 -14.59
C LEU A 152 -8.27 5.41 -13.08
N ALA A 153 -7.16 4.87 -12.56
CA ALA A 153 -6.86 4.90 -11.12
C ALA A 153 -6.75 6.33 -10.58
N ILE A 154 -6.08 7.23 -11.30
CA ILE A 154 -5.93 8.64 -10.91
C ILE A 154 -7.31 9.33 -10.88
N TYR A 155 -8.12 9.16 -11.92
CA TYR A 155 -9.46 9.77 -11.98
C TYR A 155 -10.41 9.21 -10.92
N SER A 156 -10.20 7.97 -10.47
CA SER A 156 -10.94 7.36 -9.37
C SER A 156 -10.44 7.74 -7.98
N GLY A 157 -9.43 8.60 -7.88
CA GLY A 157 -8.99 9.21 -6.62
C GLY A 157 -7.71 8.64 -6.03
N ALA A 158 -6.94 7.84 -6.77
CA ALA A 158 -5.61 7.41 -6.30
C ALA A 158 -4.70 8.62 -6.06
N ASP A 159 -4.07 8.68 -4.88
CA ASP A 159 -3.07 9.70 -4.57
C ASP A 159 -1.72 9.34 -5.20
N PHE A 160 -1.43 8.04 -5.31
CA PHE A 160 -0.23 7.49 -5.96
C PHE A 160 -0.59 6.29 -6.81
N ILE A 161 0.22 6.04 -7.85
CA ILE A 161 0.21 4.77 -8.58
C ILE A 161 1.54 4.06 -8.38
N LYS A 162 1.49 2.72 -8.26
CA LYS A 162 2.65 1.84 -8.10
C LYS A 162 2.66 0.81 -9.23
N THR A 163 3.81 0.28 -9.55
CA THR A 163 3.95 -0.62 -10.70
C THR A 163 3.57 -2.06 -10.40
N SER A 164 3.93 -2.58 -9.23
CA SER A 164 3.98 -4.03 -9.00
C SER A 164 3.74 -4.40 -7.54
N THR A 165 3.16 -5.59 -7.32
CA THR A 165 3.02 -6.18 -5.98
C THR A 165 4.30 -6.79 -5.44
N GLY A 166 5.22 -7.19 -6.32
CA GLY A 166 6.37 -8.02 -5.98
C GLY A 166 6.02 -9.49 -5.67
N LYS A 167 4.78 -9.92 -5.99
CA LYS A 167 4.26 -11.28 -5.71
C LYS A 167 3.99 -12.11 -6.96
N SER A 168 4.09 -11.51 -8.13
CA SER A 168 3.91 -12.16 -9.45
C SER A 168 5.19 -12.15 -10.25
#